data_e937a2327ae701bf76ad20ab8625b1d9
#
_entry.id   e937a2327ae701bf76ad20ab8625b1d9
#
_cell.length_a   1.000
_cell.length_b   1.000
_cell.length_c   1.000
_cell.angle_alpha   90.00
_cell.angle_beta   90.00
_cell.angle_gamma   90.00
#
_symmetry.space_group_name_H-M   'P 1'
#
loop_
_entity.id
_entity.type
_entity.pdbx_description
1 polymer ?
#
loop_
_entity_poly.entity_id
_entity_poly.type
_entity_poly.pdbx_seq_one_letter_code
_entity_poly.pdbx_strand_id
1 'polypeptide(L)'
;MIRRFLRAPSQIALALGAGLILFSGPCRSAAQSTSGVTPPTAAPTATAAPAAGTRALTIDVEVTDKLGHHLRGLQASDFSLLDNNQPQKLVGFRSTQAVGQAASQVRVVIVVDMINSDWDTVSREREQLMEFLTENKGHLAHPTSVAMLTDDGLKIERLTTMDGNAMESDLNGTNSVFRLIGRNTGFYGDVDRMEMSLSQVSQLAAFESKQPGRKLFLTISPGWPLLDWAGMQEDMKQRAWTFDSDVQLTNGLRDAHITLYALQPYELGRVNPFYYQTYLKPPVNVGDAIYPDLALQVLAEHSGGRVLVTGHGVTEEVNDAMRDANAYYALSFDAPAAAHPNDYHALQVKVDKPDAIVHTNVGYYLDTQPTESVKK
;
A
#
# COMPACT_ATOMS: atom_id res chain seq x y z
N MET A 1 21.41 14.88 34.76
CA MET A 1 20.36 14.97 35.80
C MET A 1 19.04 15.24 35.08
N ILE A 2 18.36 14.18 34.58
CA ILE A 2 17.10 14.32 33.86
C ILE A 2 16.13 13.34 34.48
N ARG A 3 15.06 13.87 35.05
CA ARG A 3 13.98 13.11 35.73
C ARG A 3 13.02 12.50 34.69
N ARG A 4 12.84 11.19 34.81
CA ARG A 4 11.80 10.41 34.13
C ARG A 4 10.41 10.81 34.66
N PHE A 5 9.46 11.04 33.76
CA PHE A 5 8.03 11.01 34.08
C PHE A 5 7.39 9.83 33.35
N LEU A 6 7.11 8.79 34.12
CA LEU A 6 6.20 7.71 33.74
C LEU A 6 4.77 8.15 34.04
N ARG A 7 3.88 8.09 33.06
CA ARG A 7 2.42 8.16 33.27
C ARG A 7 1.79 6.85 32.80
N ALA A 8 1.06 6.22 33.72
CA ALA A 8 0.31 4.98 33.50
C ALA A 8 -1.01 5.24 32.73
N PRO A 9 -1.56 4.22 32.02
CA PRO A 9 -2.82 4.36 31.31
C PRO A 9 -4.02 4.10 32.23
N SER A 10 -5.06 4.93 32.06
CA SER A 10 -6.36 4.80 32.72
C SER A 10 -7.17 3.69 32.10
N GLN A 11 -7.67 2.77 32.91
CA GLN A 11 -8.63 1.75 32.56
C GLN A 11 -10.04 2.36 32.51
N ILE A 12 -10.77 2.14 31.42
CA ILE A 12 -12.21 2.41 31.31
C ILE A 12 -12.93 1.06 31.39
N ALA A 13 -13.77 0.92 32.40
CA ALA A 13 -14.62 -0.25 32.63
C ALA A 13 -15.82 -0.26 31.67
N LEU A 14 -16.07 -1.42 31.05
CA LEU A 14 -17.27 -1.69 30.25
C LEU A 14 -18.31 -2.34 31.14
N ALA A 15 -19.54 -1.78 31.18
CA ALA A 15 -20.70 -2.36 31.83
C ALA A 15 -21.44 -3.25 30.81
N LEU A 16 -21.68 -4.52 31.22
CA LEU A 16 -22.54 -5.48 30.53
C LEU A 16 -24.01 -5.22 30.88
N GLY A 17 -24.84 -5.12 29.85
CA GLY A 17 -26.29 -5.21 29.95
C GLY A 17 -26.82 -6.47 29.24
N ALA A 18 -27.22 -7.46 29.98
CA ALA A 18 -27.90 -8.66 29.49
C ALA A 18 -29.41 -8.41 29.33
N GLY A 19 -29.94 -8.70 28.14
CA GLY A 19 -31.38 -8.72 27.86
C GLY A 19 -31.78 -10.04 27.18
N LEU A 20 -32.35 -10.93 27.96
CA LEU A 20 -32.90 -12.21 27.54
C LEU A 20 -34.39 -12.03 27.16
N ILE A 21 -34.80 -12.39 25.96
CA ILE A 21 -36.20 -12.58 25.58
C ILE A 21 -36.36 -13.93 24.88
N LEU A 22 -37.03 -14.84 25.58
CA LEU A 22 -37.55 -16.11 25.07
C LEU A 22 -38.90 -15.90 24.40
N PHE A 23 -39.11 -16.42 23.21
CA PHE A 23 -40.43 -16.76 22.70
C PHE A 23 -40.39 -18.12 22.02
N SER A 24 -41.13 -19.04 22.66
CA SER A 24 -41.45 -20.38 22.15
C SER A 24 -42.83 -20.36 21.50
N GLY A 25 -42.97 -21.11 20.38
CA GLY A 25 -44.28 -21.50 19.88
C GLY A 25 -44.20 -22.33 18.61
N PRO A 26 -44.76 -23.53 18.57
CA PRO A 26 -44.68 -24.44 17.42
C PRO A 26 -45.92 -24.33 16.51
N CYS A 27 -45.69 -24.51 15.21
CA CYS A 27 -46.76 -24.87 14.30
C CYS A 27 -46.32 -25.93 13.29
N ARG A 28 -47.06 -27.06 13.31
CA ARG A 28 -47.04 -28.14 12.30
C ARG A 28 -47.89 -27.73 11.11
N SER A 29 -47.48 -28.15 9.91
CA SER A 29 -48.32 -28.84 8.92
C SER A 29 -47.61 -29.05 7.59
N ALA A 30 -47.50 -30.28 7.25
CA ALA A 30 -48.06 -31.01 6.13
C ALA A 30 -47.36 -30.88 4.76
N ALA A 31 -46.98 -32.05 4.32
CA ALA A 31 -46.36 -32.40 3.05
C ALA A 31 -47.25 -32.17 1.82
N GLN A 32 -46.66 -31.73 0.73
CA GLN A 32 -47.12 -32.14 -0.63
C GLN A 32 -45.90 -32.29 -1.52
N SER A 33 -45.71 -33.48 -2.04
CA SER A 33 -44.75 -33.90 -3.04
C SER A 33 -45.19 -33.48 -4.44
N THR A 34 -44.34 -32.74 -5.14
CA THR A 34 -44.38 -32.66 -6.60
C THR A 34 -42.99 -32.89 -7.17
N SER A 35 -42.86 -33.91 -7.96
CA SER A 35 -41.65 -34.30 -8.67
C SER A 35 -41.35 -33.27 -9.75
N GLY A 36 -40.28 -32.48 -9.57
CA GLY A 36 -39.71 -31.61 -10.59
C GLY A 36 -38.26 -32.01 -10.86
N VAL A 37 -37.98 -32.44 -12.07
CA VAL A 37 -36.63 -32.76 -12.55
C VAL A 37 -35.84 -31.46 -12.62
N THR A 38 -34.86 -31.35 -11.75
CA THR A 38 -33.88 -30.21 -11.74
C THR A 38 -32.65 -30.62 -12.54
N PRO A 39 -32.13 -29.77 -13.46
CA PRO A 39 -30.84 -30.03 -14.11
C PRO A 39 -29.71 -29.90 -13.07
N PRO A 40 -28.59 -30.59 -13.26
CA PRO A 40 -27.48 -30.57 -12.28
C PRO A 40 -26.87 -29.18 -12.22
N THR A 41 -27.07 -28.52 -11.07
CA THR A 41 -26.31 -27.32 -10.68
C THR A 41 -24.87 -27.73 -10.49
N ALA A 42 -23.97 -27.15 -11.27
CA ALA A 42 -22.53 -27.26 -11.02
C ALA A 42 -22.23 -26.77 -9.61
N ALA A 43 -21.72 -27.66 -8.77
CA ALA A 43 -21.27 -27.33 -7.44
C ALA A 43 -20.13 -26.28 -7.54
N PRO A 44 -20.10 -25.24 -6.68
CA PRO A 44 -18.97 -24.35 -6.61
C PRO A 44 -17.73 -25.17 -6.23
N THR A 45 -16.69 -25.07 -7.05
CA THR A 45 -15.39 -25.70 -6.79
C THR A 45 -14.92 -25.22 -5.42
N ALA A 46 -14.94 -26.10 -4.43
CA ALA A 46 -14.44 -25.81 -3.10
C ALA A 46 -12.95 -25.44 -3.23
N THR A 47 -12.62 -24.21 -2.89
CA THR A 47 -11.23 -23.78 -2.70
C THR A 47 -10.62 -24.72 -1.66
N ALA A 48 -9.60 -25.47 -2.05
CA ALA A 48 -8.88 -26.36 -1.14
C ALA A 48 -8.35 -25.51 0.04
N ALA A 49 -8.62 -25.95 1.25
CA ALA A 49 -8.04 -25.31 2.43
C ALA A 49 -6.51 -25.38 2.35
N PRO A 50 -5.78 -24.33 2.76
CA PRO A 50 -4.32 -24.34 2.76
C PRO A 50 -3.78 -25.53 3.56
N ALA A 51 -2.67 -26.11 3.10
CA ALA A 51 -1.97 -27.14 3.83
C ALA A 51 -1.51 -26.58 5.20
N ALA A 52 -1.59 -27.37 6.25
CA ALA A 52 -1.20 -26.93 7.60
C ALA A 52 0.26 -26.42 7.59
N GLY A 53 0.45 -25.12 7.89
CA GLY A 53 1.75 -24.45 7.92
C GLY A 53 2.02 -23.50 6.74
N THR A 54 1.11 -23.40 5.75
CA THR A 54 1.23 -22.42 4.67
C THR A 54 0.36 -21.20 4.92
N ARG A 55 0.89 -20.00 4.64
CA ARG A 55 0.15 -18.73 4.68
C ARG A 55 -0.25 -18.37 3.25
N ALA A 56 -1.54 -18.32 2.98
CA ALA A 56 -2.02 -17.79 1.70
C ALA A 56 -1.70 -16.28 1.61
N LEU A 57 -0.93 -15.90 0.60
CA LEU A 57 -0.61 -14.52 0.28
C LEU A 57 -1.32 -14.11 -0.99
N THR A 58 -1.71 -12.84 -1.06
CA THR A 58 -2.28 -12.24 -2.26
C THR A 58 -1.46 -11.02 -2.65
N ILE A 59 -1.13 -10.92 -3.92
CA ILE A 59 -0.45 -9.77 -4.52
C ILE A 59 -1.32 -9.16 -5.60
N ASP A 60 -1.26 -7.85 -5.72
CA ASP A 60 -1.91 -7.11 -6.81
C ASP A 60 -0.91 -6.96 -7.96
N VAL A 61 -1.37 -7.24 -9.17
CA VAL A 61 -0.55 -7.28 -10.38
C VAL A 61 -1.18 -6.39 -11.44
N GLU A 62 -0.44 -5.41 -11.89
CA GLU A 62 -0.77 -4.60 -13.04
C GLU A 62 0.01 -5.09 -14.26
N VAL A 63 -0.66 -5.15 -15.42
CA VAL A 63 -0.03 -5.59 -16.66
C VAL A 63 -0.33 -4.59 -17.77
N THR A 64 0.72 -4.02 -18.36
CA THR A 64 0.62 -3.07 -19.47
C THR A 64 1.42 -3.53 -20.67
N ASP A 65 1.18 -2.91 -21.82
CA ASP A 65 2.06 -2.96 -22.97
C ASP A 65 3.19 -1.93 -22.82
N LYS A 66 4.11 -1.87 -23.79
CA LYS A 66 5.22 -0.89 -23.83
C LYS A 66 4.78 0.57 -23.94
N LEU A 67 3.52 0.82 -24.29
CA LEU A 67 2.92 2.15 -24.38
C LEU A 67 2.17 2.54 -23.10
N GLY A 68 2.17 1.65 -22.09
CA GLY A 68 1.45 1.87 -20.83
C GLY A 68 -0.04 1.55 -20.90
N HIS A 69 -0.55 0.92 -21.98
CA HIS A 69 -1.95 0.52 -22.02
C HIS A 69 -2.15 -0.81 -21.27
N HIS A 70 -3.16 -0.85 -20.40
CA HIS A 70 -3.45 -2.05 -19.62
C HIS A 70 -3.89 -3.23 -20.50
N LEU A 71 -3.24 -4.37 -20.32
CA LEU A 71 -3.63 -5.63 -20.93
C LEU A 71 -4.80 -6.24 -20.16
N ARG A 72 -5.96 -6.26 -20.82
CA ARG A 72 -7.23 -6.70 -20.26
C ARG A 72 -7.56 -8.15 -20.67
N GLY A 73 -8.42 -8.82 -19.88
CA GLY A 73 -8.96 -10.13 -20.23
C GLY A 73 -7.98 -11.30 -20.03
N LEU A 74 -6.85 -11.10 -19.36
CA LEU A 74 -5.92 -12.17 -19.01
C LEU A 74 -6.61 -13.16 -18.05
N GLN A 75 -6.24 -14.44 -18.19
CA GLN A 75 -6.72 -15.55 -17.38
C GLN A 75 -5.61 -16.04 -16.45
N ALA A 76 -5.95 -16.82 -15.43
CA ALA A 76 -4.96 -17.39 -14.51
C ALA A 76 -3.83 -18.16 -15.23
N SER A 77 -4.17 -18.82 -16.35
CA SER A 77 -3.21 -19.56 -17.17
C SER A 77 -2.18 -18.69 -17.89
N ASP A 78 -2.46 -17.39 -18.07
CA ASP A 78 -1.52 -16.45 -18.70
C ASP A 78 -0.41 -16.01 -17.72
N PHE A 79 -0.55 -16.33 -16.42
CA PHE A 79 0.40 -15.90 -15.38
C PHE A 79 1.26 -17.06 -14.91
N SER A 80 2.53 -16.77 -14.72
CA SER A 80 3.49 -17.64 -14.02
C SER A 80 4.10 -16.86 -12.85
N LEU A 81 3.99 -17.42 -11.65
CA LEU A 81 4.58 -16.85 -10.43
C LEU A 81 5.80 -17.66 -10.02
N LEU A 82 6.89 -16.96 -9.75
CA LEU A 82 8.10 -17.52 -9.16
C LEU A 82 8.35 -16.88 -7.80
N ASP A 83 8.74 -17.70 -6.83
CA ASP A 83 9.19 -17.30 -5.51
C ASP A 83 10.62 -17.84 -5.32
N ASN A 84 11.59 -16.97 -5.11
CA ASN A 84 13.01 -17.31 -5.12
C ASN A 84 13.40 -18.17 -6.33
N ASN A 85 12.89 -17.81 -7.52
CA ASN A 85 13.04 -18.52 -8.78
C ASN A 85 12.40 -19.93 -8.82
N GLN A 86 11.62 -20.32 -7.82
CA GLN A 86 10.87 -21.59 -7.83
C GLN A 86 9.42 -21.34 -8.25
N PRO A 87 8.89 -22.11 -9.23
CA PRO A 87 7.51 -21.96 -9.68
C PRO A 87 6.52 -22.19 -8.53
N GLN A 88 5.56 -21.27 -8.39
CA GLN A 88 4.50 -21.34 -7.40
C GLN A 88 3.15 -21.56 -8.08
N LYS A 89 2.34 -22.39 -7.44
CA LYS A 89 0.97 -22.64 -7.91
C LYS A 89 0.05 -21.51 -7.44
N LEU A 90 -0.68 -20.92 -8.37
CA LEU A 90 -1.77 -20.01 -8.02
C LEU A 90 -2.92 -20.80 -7.39
N VAL A 91 -3.34 -20.41 -6.18
CA VAL A 91 -4.51 -20.94 -5.48
C VAL A 91 -5.73 -20.04 -5.61
N GLY A 92 -5.53 -18.79 -6.01
CA GLY A 92 -6.59 -17.83 -6.31
C GLY A 92 -6.21 -16.88 -7.44
N PHE A 93 -7.23 -16.49 -8.20
CA PHE A 93 -7.12 -15.52 -9.29
C PHE A 93 -8.39 -14.66 -9.33
N ARG A 94 -8.21 -13.35 -9.41
CA ARG A 94 -9.30 -12.40 -9.60
C ARG A 94 -8.87 -11.30 -10.57
N SER A 95 -9.71 -11.04 -11.56
CA SER A 95 -9.59 -9.90 -12.45
C SER A 95 -10.61 -8.83 -12.04
N THR A 96 -10.21 -7.57 -11.92
CA THR A 96 -11.13 -6.46 -11.64
C THR A 96 -12.09 -6.16 -12.77
N GLN A 97 -11.88 -6.78 -13.93
CA GLN A 97 -12.64 -6.56 -15.14
C GLN A 97 -13.61 -7.71 -15.46
N ALA A 98 -13.76 -8.68 -14.56
CA ALA A 98 -14.69 -9.78 -14.75
C ALA A 98 -16.13 -9.23 -14.84
N VAL A 99 -16.78 -9.47 -15.98
CA VAL A 99 -18.16 -9.04 -16.24
C VAL A 99 -19.08 -9.67 -15.17
N GLY A 100 -19.84 -8.84 -14.46
CA GLY A 100 -20.81 -9.28 -13.45
C GLY A 100 -20.29 -9.39 -12.01
N GLN A 101 -19.02 -9.14 -11.73
CA GLN A 101 -18.57 -8.90 -10.37
C GLN A 101 -18.66 -7.40 -10.06
N ALA A 102 -19.18 -7.06 -8.87
CA ALA A 102 -19.07 -5.70 -8.38
C ALA A 102 -17.58 -5.33 -8.42
N ALA A 103 -17.25 -4.31 -9.21
CA ALA A 103 -15.86 -3.86 -9.32
C ALA A 103 -15.33 -3.63 -7.89
N SER A 104 -14.26 -4.32 -7.54
CA SER A 104 -13.58 -4.05 -6.27
C SER A 104 -13.19 -2.60 -6.31
N GLN A 105 -13.81 -1.76 -5.48
CA GLN A 105 -13.55 -0.33 -5.47
C GLN A 105 -12.09 -0.12 -5.07
N VAL A 106 -11.31 0.41 -5.98
CA VAL A 106 -9.98 0.93 -5.66
C VAL A 106 -10.16 2.25 -4.94
N ARG A 107 -9.49 2.41 -3.83
CA ARG A 107 -9.45 3.68 -3.08
C ARG A 107 -8.18 4.41 -3.45
N VAL A 108 -8.28 5.72 -3.61
CA VAL A 108 -7.14 6.59 -3.86
C VAL A 108 -6.89 7.42 -2.62
N VAL A 109 -5.66 7.42 -2.14
CA VAL A 109 -5.21 8.28 -1.05
C VAL A 109 -4.12 9.19 -1.60
N ILE A 110 -4.44 10.45 -1.78
CA ILE A 110 -3.46 11.46 -2.17
C ILE A 110 -2.71 11.89 -0.92
N VAL A 111 -1.40 11.69 -0.90
CA VAL A 111 -0.54 12.01 0.23
C VAL A 111 0.32 13.22 -0.13
N VAL A 112 0.15 14.33 0.57
CA VAL A 112 0.97 15.54 0.39
C VAL A 112 2.10 15.53 1.43
N ASP A 113 3.34 15.46 0.95
CA ASP A 113 4.51 15.44 1.81
C ASP A 113 4.99 16.85 2.15
N MET A 114 4.58 17.34 3.30
CA MET A 114 5.03 18.63 3.83
C MET A 114 6.31 18.50 4.69
N ILE A 115 6.80 17.30 4.92
CA ILE A 115 8.01 17.05 5.70
C ILE A 115 9.26 17.33 4.85
N ASN A 116 9.24 16.92 3.58
CA ASN A 116 10.39 16.98 2.69
C ASN A 116 10.30 18.09 1.63
N SER A 117 9.16 18.74 1.49
CA SER A 117 8.93 19.85 0.56
C SER A 117 9.22 21.22 1.20
N ASP A 118 9.60 22.20 0.40
CA ASP A 118 9.64 23.60 0.81
C ASP A 118 8.30 24.31 0.60
N TRP A 119 8.17 25.53 1.14
CA TRP A 119 6.93 26.31 1.09
C TRP A 119 6.46 26.59 -0.35
N ASP A 120 7.37 26.99 -1.21
CA ASP A 120 7.01 27.36 -2.58
C ASP A 120 6.54 26.12 -3.36
N THR A 121 7.17 24.98 -3.12
CA THR A 121 6.79 23.69 -3.69
C THR A 121 5.42 23.27 -3.19
N VAL A 122 5.18 23.24 -1.88
CA VAL A 122 3.88 22.86 -1.29
C VAL A 122 2.76 23.78 -1.79
N SER A 123 3.02 25.09 -1.94
CA SER A 123 2.01 26.02 -2.42
C SER A 123 1.60 25.72 -3.86
N ARG A 124 2.54 25.40 -4.74
CA ARG A 124 2.26 25.00 -6.14
C ARG A 124 1.58 23.64 -6.22
N GLU A 125 2.04 22.67 -5.45
CA GLU A 125 1.43 21.33 -5.38
C GLU A 125 -0.01 21.41 -4.91
N ARG A 126 -0.28 22.24 -3.93
CA ARG A 126 -1.64 22.52 -3.46
C ARG A 126 -2.51 23.12 -4.57
N GLU A 127 -2.05 24.15 -5.28
CA GLU A 127 -2.81 24.77 -6.35
C GLU A 127 -3.18 23.76 -7.43
N GLN A 128 -2.24 22.96 -7.87
CA GLN A 128 -2.48 21.91 -8.86
C GLN A 128 -3.33 20.76 -8.34
N LEU A 129 -3.23 20.42 -7.06
CA LEU A 129 -4.14 19.45 -6.44
C LEU A 129 -5.59 19.97 -6.45
N MET A 130 -5.80 21.26 -6.15
CA MET A 130 -7.13 21.88 -6.25
C MET A 130 -7.67 21.86 -7.68
N GLU A 131 -6.82 22.12 -8.68
CA GLU A 131 -7.17 22.01 -10.09
C GLU A 131 -7.63 20.58 -10.42
N PHE A 132 -6.87 19.57 -10.05
CA PHE A 132 -7.26 18.16 -10.21
C PHE A 132 -8.61 17.85 -9.56
N LEU A 133 -8.82 18.27 -8.32
CA LEU A 133 -10.06 17.98 -7.57
C LEU A 133 -11.30 18.61 -8.20
N THR A 134 -11.15 19.74 -8.90
CA THR A 134 -12.26 20.45 -9.57
C THR A 134 -12.44 20.05 -11.03
N GLU A 135 -11.53 19.24 -11.60
CA GLU A 135 -11.72 18.68 -12.94
C GLU A 135 -13.05 17.92 -13.03
N ASN A 136 -13.55 17.73 -14.22
CA ASN A 136 -14.81 17.01 -14.48
C ASN A 136 -15.98 17.47 -13.58
N LYS A 137 -16.04 18.77 -13.23
CA LYS A 137 -17.03 19.37 -12.31
C LYS A 137 -16.93 18.79 -10.90
N GLY A 138 -15.74 18.37 -10.48
CA GLY A 138 -15.47 17.77 -9.19
C GLY A 138 -15.87 16.30 -9.05
N HIS A 139 -16.22 15.62 -10.16
CA HIS A 139 -16.54 14.21 -10.11
C HIS A 139 -15.25 13.36 -10.18
N LEU A 140 -14.89 12.72 -9.08
CA LEU A 140 -13.73 11.85 -8.99
C LEU A 140 -14.07 10.45 -9.50
N ALA A 141 -13.14 9.84 -10.26
CA ALA A 141 -13.31 8.50 -10.83
C ALA A 141 -13.30 7.39 -9.76
N HIS A 142 -12.62 7.63 -8.64
CA HIS A 142 -12.48 6.68 -7.54
C HIS A 142 -12.74 7.34 -6.20
N PRO A 143 -13.21 6.59 -5.19
CA PRO A 143 -13.28 7.07 -3.81
C PRO A 143 -11.90 7.56 -3.36
N THR A 144 -11.78 8.85 -3.10
CA THR A 144 -10.51 9.53 -2.83
C THR A 144 -10.52 10.16 -1.44
N SER A 145 -9.38 10.14 -0.78
CA SER A 145 -9.08 10.90 0.43
C SER A 145 -7.76 11.64 0.28
N VAL A 146 -7.55 12.69 1.07
CA VAL A 146 -6.27 13.42 1.14
C VAL A 146 -5.70 13.27 2.54
N ALA A 147 -4.42 12.96 2.60
CA ALA A 147 -3.63 12.91 3.82
C ALA A 147 -2.40 13.82 3.68
N MET A 148 -1.93 14.39 4.78
CA MET A 148 -0.75 15.22 4.81
C MET A 148 0.24 14.70 5.82
N LEU A 149 1.49 14.53 5.38
CA LEU A 149 2.61 14.24 6.26
C LEU A 149 3.15 15.57 6.77
N THR A 150 3.06 15.82 8.07
CA THR A 150 3.45 17.10 8.66
C THR A 150 4.37 16.94 9.86
N ASP A 151 5.04 18.02 10.28
CA ASP A 151 5.88 18.03 11.48
C ASP A 151 5.08 17.72 12.76
N ASP A 152 3.78 18.00 12.76
CA ASP A 152 2.86 17.71 13.88
C ASP A 152 2.26 16.30 13.83
N GLY A 153 2.59 15.51 12.80
CA GLY A 153 2.07 14.17 12.57
C GLY A 153 1.13 14.07 11.37
N LEU A 154 0.64 12.87 11.14
CA LEU A 154 -0.29 12.57 10.05
C LEU A 154 -1.62 13.29 10.23
N LYS A 155 -2.08 13.97 9.19
CA LYS A 155 -3.41 14.58 9.12
C LYS A 155 -4.19 13.99 7.95
N ILE A 156 -5.43 13.61 8.19
CA ILE A 156 -6.36 13.17 7.16
C ILE A 156 -7.48 14.20 7.12
N GLU A 157 -7.50 15.03 6.07
CA GLU A 157 -8.39 16.19 5.99
C GLU A 157 -9.85 15.77 5.76
N ARG A 158 -10.06 14.72 4.98
CA ARG A 158 -11.39 14.22 4.73
C ARG A 158 -11.42 12.71 4.63
N LEU A 159 -12.50 12.14 5.10
CA LEU A 159 -12.85 10.75 4.79
C LEU A 159 -13.13 10.60 3.29
N THR A 160 -12.95 9.40 2.78
CA THR A 160 -13.10 9.06 1.36
C THR A 160 -14.39 9.59 0.74
N THR A 161 -14.27 10.26 -0.40
CA THR A 161 -15.39 10.85 -1.17
C THR A 161 -15.19 10.72 -2.68
N MET A 162 -16.28 10.82 -3.44
CA MET A 162 -16.29 10.98 -4.90
C MET A 162 -16.50 12.46 -5.32
N ASP A 163 -16.64 13.37 -4.34
CA ASP A 163 -16.92 14.78 -4.55
C ASP A 163 -15.65 15.61 -4.33
N GLY A 164 -14.95 15.90 -5.42
CA GLY A 164 -13.73 16.69 -5.41
C GLY A 164 -13.97 18.16 -5.03
N ASN A 165 -15.13 18.75 -5.41
CA ASN A 165 -15.44 20.14 -5.02
C ASN A 165 -15.59 20.28 -3.50
N ALA A 166 -16.23 19.29 -2.87
CA ALA A 166 -16.34 19.29 -1.42
C ALA A 166 -14.96 19.11 -0.75
N MET A 167 -14.09 18.28 -1.34
CA MET A 167 -12.72 18.10 -0.85
C MET A 167 -11.88 19.37 -1.03
N GLU A 168 -11.97 20.02 -2.18
CA GLU A 168 -11.32 21.30 -2.45
C GLU A 168 -11.74 22.37 -1.43
N SER A 169 -13.04 22.46 -1.15
CA SER A 169 -13.57 23.39 -0.15
C SER A 169 -13.01 23.13 1.26
N ASP A 170 -12.92 21.87 1.67
CA ASP A 170 -12.35 21.48 2.96
C ASP A 170 -10.85 21.89 3.04
N LEU A 171 -10.07 21.58 2.00
CA LEU A 171 -8.65 21.92 1.95
C LEU A 171 -8.41 23.45 1.92
N ASN A 172 -9.26 24.22 1.28
CA ASN A 172 -9.20 25.69 1.28
C ASN A 172 -9.55 26.29 2.63
N GLY A 173 -10.46 25.67 3.37
CA GLY A 173 -10.83 26.09 4.73
C GLY A 173 -9.71 25.89 5.76
N THR A 174 -8.74 25.06 5.45
CA THR A 174 -7.70 24.59 6.40
C THR A 174 -6.35 25.28 6.18
N ASN A 175 -6.35 26.60 6.00
CA ASN A 175 -5.12 27.40 5.75
C ASN A 175 -4.00 27.21 6.80
N SER A 176 -4.31 26.73 7.99
CA SER A 176 -3.33 26.48 9.05
C SER A 176 -2.57 25.17 8.91
N VAL A 177 -3.05 24.25 8.06
CA VAL A 177 -2.49 22.90 7.91
C VAL A 177 -1.22 22.92 7.05
N PHE A 178 -1.14 23.81 6.07
CA PHE A 178 0.03 24.00 5.22
C PHE A 178 1.14 24.85 5.87
N ARG A 179 1.34 24.68 7.17
CA ARG A 179 2.36 25.39 7.90
C ARG A 179 3.64 24.56 7.97
N LEU A 180 4.70 25.07 7.36
CA LEU A 180 6.04 24.51 7.50
C LEU A 180 6.72 25.09 8.75
N ILE A 181 7.35 24.21 9.54
CA ILE A 181 8.16 24.60 10.68
C ILE A 181 9.64 24.59 10.25
N GLY A 182 10.43 25.51 10.76
CA GLY A 182 11.87 25.52 10.53
C GLY A 182 12.50 24.20 11.00
N ARG A 183 13.27 23.56 10.10
CA ARG A 183 13.83 22.23 10.33
C ARG A 183 15.32 22.25 10.55
N ASN A 184 15.80 21.26 11.28
CA ASN A 184 17.22 20.96 11.34
C ASN A 184 17.73 20.65 9.92
N THR A 185 18.93 21.13 9.61
CA THR A 185 19.60 20.89 8.34
C THR A 185 20.72 19.87 8.50
N GLY A 186 21.19 19.30 7.39
CA GLY A 186 22.24 18.30 7.36
C GLY A 186 21.75 16.91 7.74
N PHE A 187 22.69 15.99 7.89
CA PHE A 187 22.43 14.56 8.07
C PHE A 187 21.39 14.25 9.15
N TYR A 188 21.51 14.81 10.35
CA TYR A 188 20.55 14.53 11.42
C TYR A 188 19.16 15.08 11.12
N GLY A 189 19.05 16.22 10.45
CA GLY A 189 17.77 16.74 10.00
C GLY A 189 17.16 15.86 8.90
N ASP A 190 17.97 15.26 8.05
CA ASP A 190 17.55 14.33 7.03
C ASP A 190 17.06 12.99 7.63
N VAL A 191 17.76 12.48 8.65
CA VAL A 191 17.32 11.30 9.42
C VAL A 191 15.99 11.56 10.11
N ASP A 192 15.84 12.69 10.80
CA ASP A 192 14.58 13.05 11.46
C ASP A 192 13.41 13.10 10.46
N ARG A 193 13.61 13.68 9.27
CA ARG A 193 12.58 13.74 8.23
C ARG A 193 12.21 12.37 7.70
N MET A 194 13.21 11.51 7.46
CA MET A 194 12.97 10.14 7.01
C MET A 194 12.18 9.36 8.05
N GLU A 195 12.57 9.40 9.33
CA GLU A 195 11.88 8.71 10.42
C GLU A 195 10.43 9.19 10.57
N MET A 196 10.19 10.51 10.49
CA MET A 196 8.84 11.06 10.50
C MET A 196 8.00 10.60 9.33
N SER A 197 8.54 10.61 8.11
CA SER A 197 7.85 10.18 6.90
C SER A 197 7.47 8.70 6.97
N LEU A 198 8.41 7.84 7.34
CA LEU A 198 8.19 6.39 7.53
C LEU A 198 7.11 6.11 8.58
N SER A 199 7.20 6.79 9.74
CA SER A 199 6.22 6.63 10.82
C SER A 199 4.81 7.01 10.37
N GLN A 200 4.66 8.14 9.66
CA GLN A 200 3.35 8.63 9.23
C GLN A 200 2.76 7.79 8.10
N VAL A 201 3.57 7.32 7.14
CA VAL A 201 3.11 6.40 6.10
C VAL A 201 2.71 5.06 6.71
N SER A 202 3.45 4.55 7.70
CA SER A 202 3.07 3.33 8.43
C SER A 202 1.74 3.50 9.19
N GLN A 203 1.51 4.65 9.81
CA GLN A 203 0.24 4.97 10.49
C GLN A 203 -0.91 5.04 9.48
N LEU A 204 -0.71 5.67 8.32
CA LEU A 204 -1.69 5.76 7.25
C LEU A 204 -2.00 4.37 6.68
N ALA A 205 -0.99 3.53 6.46
CA ALA A 205 -1.15 2.16 6.01
C ALA A 205 -1.95 1.33 7.02
N ALA A 206 -1.67 1.46 8.32
CA ALA A 206 -2.41 0.80 9.39
C ALA A 206 -3.87 1.30 9.50
N PHE A 207 -4.14 2.57 9.19
CA PHE A 207 -5.49 3.11 9.12
C PHE A 207 -6.25 2.51 7.93
N GLU A 208 -5.66 2.52 6.74
CA GLU A 208 -6.26 2.04 5.50
C GLU A 208 -6.33 0.50 5.43
N SER A 209 -5.53 -0.25 6.19
CA SER A 209 -5.60 -1.71 6.25
C SER A 209 -6.96 -2.23 6.74
N LYS A 210 -7.69 -1.41 7.50
CA LYS A 210 -9.04 -1.70 7.99
C LYS A 210 -10.12 -1.58 6.91
N GLN A 211 -9.77 -1.00 5.76
CA GLN A 211 -10.67 -0.82 4.65
C GLN A 211 -10.45 -1.95 3.61
N PRO A 212 -11.52 -2.49 3.02
CA PRO A 212 -11.40 -3.53 2.02
C PRO A 212 -10.86 -3.01 0.69
N GLY A 213 -10.32 -3.92 -0.12
CA GLY A 213 -9.91 -3.65 -1.50
C GLY A 213 -8.52 -3.03 -1.63
N ARG A 214 -8.11 -2.80 -2.88
CA ARG A 214 -6.83 -2.18 -3.23
C ARG A 214 -6.83 -0.69 -2.95
N LYS A 215 -5.70 -0.15 -2.50
CA LYS A 215 -5.48 1.27 -2.29
C LYS A 215 -4.27 1.73 -3.11
N LEU A 216 -4.38 2.90 -3.73
CA LEU A 216 -3.26 3.59 -4.33
C LEU A 216 -2.88 4.76 -3.42
N PHE A 217 -1.67 4.76 -2.90
CA PHE A 217 -1.09 5.90 -2.19
C PHE A 217 -0.30 6.73 -3.19
N LEU A 218 -0.86 7.88 -3.58
CA LEU A 218 -0.25 8.80 -4.52
C LEU A 218 0.49 9.89 -3.72
N THR A 219 1.78 9.66 -3.47
CA THR A 219 2.57 10.54 -2.62
C THR A 219 3.23 11.64 -3.45
N ILE A 220 2.73 12.86 -3.32
CA ILE A 220 3.29 14.07 -3.92
C ILE A 220 4.45 14.52 -3.03
N SER A 221 5.68 14.39 -3.53
CA SER A 221 6.89 14.62 -2.73
C SER A 221 8.10 14.82 -3.64
N PRO A 222 9.06 15.66 -3.27
CA PRO A 222 10.35 15.72 -3.95
C PRO A 222 11.20 14.45 -3.74
N GLY A 223 10.71 13.51 -2.93
CA GLY A 223 11.40 12.32 -2.46
C GLY A 223 11.90 12.46 -1.03
N TRP A 224 12.13 11.33 -0.38
CA TRP A 224 12.71 11.31 0.97
C TRP A 224 14.23 11.31 0.91
N PRO A 225 14.92 11.80 1.97
CA PRO A 225 16.37 11.81 1.98
C PRO A 225 16.95 10.40 1.80
N LEU A 226 17.90 10.24 0.88
CA LEU A 226 18.59 8.96 0.67
C LEU A 226 19.60 8.64 1.76
N LEU A 227 20.09 9.65 2.47
CA LEU A 227 21.14 9.54 3.49
C LEU A 227 22.43 8.86 2.99
N ASP A 228 22.67 8.83 1.69
CA ASP A 228 23.91 8.36 1.08
C ASP A 228 24.95 9.49 1.09
N TRP A 229 25.52 9.73 2.28
CA TRP A 229 26.55 10.73 2.47
C TRP A 229 27.95 10.12 2.36
N ALA A 230 28.76 10.67 1.47
CA ALA A 230 30.12 10.19 1.25
C ALA A 230 30.91 10.08 2.58
N GLY A 231 31.39 8.89 2.90
CA GLY A 231 32.18 8.62 4.10
C GLY A 231 31.38 8.26 5.34
N MET A 232 30.06 8.23 5.29
CA MET A 232 29.23 7.66 6.36
C MET A 232 28.98 6.17 6.09
N GLN A 233 29.16 5.39 7.14
CA GLN A 233 28.78 3.97 7.16
C GLN A 233 27.84 3.77 8.34
N GLU A 234 26.68 3.18 8.07
CA GLU A 234 25.75 2.79 9.11
C GLU A 234 26.37 1.75 10.03
N ASP A 235 26.22 1.93 11.32
CA ASP A 235 26.53 0.92 12.31
C ASP A 235 25.48 -0.21 12.30
N MET A 236 25.77 -1.31 12.99
CA MET A 236 24.87 -2.46 13.02
C MET A 236 23.50 -2.17 13.64
N LYS A 237 23.39 -1.17 14.51
CA LYS A 237 22.12 -0.74 15.11
C LYS A 237 21.27 0.02 14.10
N GLN A 238 21.90 0.90 13.32
CA GLN A 238 21.24 1.63 12.23
C GLN A 238 20.78 0.68 11.15
N ARG A 239 21.61 -0.27 10.73
CA ARG A 239 21.25 -1.32 9.77
C ARG A 239 20.10 -2.19 10.26
N ALA A 240 20.11 -2.60 11.55
CA ALA A 240 19.01 -3.36 12.14
C ALA A 240 17.70 -2.56 12.11
N TRP A 241 17.75 -1.27 12.46
CA TRP A 241 16.57 -0.39 12.40
C TRP A 241 16.05 -0.23 10.95
N THR A 242 16.96 -0.04 9.98
CA THR A 242 16.61 0.05 8.56
C THR A 242 15.95 -1.25 8.07
N PHE A 243 16.56 -2.38 8.38
CA PHE A 243 16.01 -3.70 7.99
C PHE A 243 14.63 -3.95 8.60
N ASP A 244 14.46 -3.72 9.91
CA ASP A 244 13.17 -3.90 10.58
C ASP A 244 12.10 -2.94 10.02
N SER A 245 12.47 -1.72 9.65
CA SER A 245 11.57 -0.73 9.04
C SER A 245 11.15 -1.18 7.63
N ASP A 246 12.07 -1.68 6.80
CA ASP A 246 11.78 -2.19 5.47
C ASP A 246 10.86 -3.43 5.54
N VAL A 247 11.15 -4.38 6.42
CA VAL A 247 10.30 -5.56 6.68
C VAL A 247 8.87 -5.14 7.03
N GLN A 248 8.73 -4.21 7.97
CA GLN A 248 7.42 -3.75 8.44
C GLN A 248 6.63 -3.04 7.34
N LEU A 249 7.28 -2.15 6.58
CA LEU A 249 6.63 -1.41 5.51
C LEU A 249 6.26 -2.32 4.34
N THR A 250 7.19 -3.13 3.85
CA THR A 250 6.96 -4.04 2.73
C THR A 250 5.79 -4.98 3.04
N ASN A 251 5.81 -5.63 4.20
CA ASN A 251 4.71 -6.51 4.60
C ASN A 251 3.41 -5.75 4.88
N GLY A 252 3.50 -4.59 5.56
CA GLY A 252 2.33 -3.79 5.90
C GLY A 252 1.60 -3.25 4.67
N LEU A 253 2.32 -2.75 3.68
CA LEU A 253 1.74 -2.27 2.41
C LEU A 253 1.08 -3.42 1.64
N ARG A 254 1.77 -4.57 1.50
CA ARG A 254 1.21 -5.74 0.82
C ARG A 254 -0.04 -6.26 1.53
N ASP A 255 0.01 -6.50 2.83
CA ASP A 255 -1.12 -7.06 3.60
C ASP A 255 -2.33 -6.11 3.62
N ALA A 256 -2.09 -4.81 3.50
CA ALA A 256 -3.14 -3.80 3.36
C ALA A 256 -3.59 -3.59 1.90
N HIS A 257 -3.03 -4.31 0.91
CA HIS A 257 -3.26 -4.09 -0.52
C HIS A 257 -3.01 -2.62 -0.93
N ILE A 258 -1.90 -2.05 -0.48
CA ILE A 258 -1.48 -0.70 -0.79
C ILE A 258 -0.37 -0.75 -1.83
N THR A 259 -0.57 -0.05 -2.96
CA THR A 259 0.45 0.24 -3.95
C THR A 259 0.87 1.70 -3.77
N LEU A 260 2.14 1.92 -3.51
CA LEU A 260 2.70 3.24 -3.25
C LEU A 260 3.25 3.85 -4.54
N TYR A 261 2.89 5.09 -4.84
CA TYR A 261 3.43 5.87 -5.97
C TYR A 261 4.19 7.07 -5.43
N ALA A 262 5.36 7.34 -6.00
CA ALA A 262 6.11 8.57 -5.76
C ALA A 262 5.87 9.52 -6.94
N LEU A 263 5.15 10.61 -6.70
CA LEU A 263 4.87 11.65 -7.69
C LEU A 263 5.86 12.78 -7.47
N GLN A 264 6.68 13.06 -8.48
CA GLN A 264 7.71 14.11 -8.45
C GLN A 264 7.41 15.16 -9.53
N PRO A 265 6.40 16.02 -9.31
CA PRO A 265 5.84 16.90 -10.33
C PRO A 265 6.81 18.00 -10.80
N TYR A 266 7.92 18.18 -10.10
CA TYR A 266 8.92 19.19 -10.42
C TYR A 266 10.30 18.56 -10.51
N GLU A 267 10.97 18.71 -11.64
CA GLU A 267 12.39 18.36 -11.76
C GLU A 267 13.20 19.20 -10.77
N LEU A 268 13.77 18.54 -9.78
CA LEU A 268 14.82 19.13 -8.97
C LEU A 268 16.07 19.29 -9.86
N GLY A 269 16.20 20.42 -10.53
CA GLY A 269 17.09 20.72 -11.65
C GLY A 269 18.60 20.48 -11.49
N ARG A 270 19.04 19.66 -10.54
CA ARG A 270 20.43 19.32 -10.26
C ARG A 270 20.71 17.86 -9.92
N VAL A 271 19.71 17.03 -9.72
CA VAL A 271 19.90 15.64 -9.32
C VAL A 271 19.23 14.73 -10.36
N ASN A 272 19.93 13.68 -10.79
CA ASN A 272 19.30 12.66 -11.62
C ASN A 272 18.09 12.09 -10.86
N PRO A 273 16.85 12.26 -11.35
CA PRO A 273 15.66 11.79 -10.62
C PRO A 273 15.61 10.26 -10.49
N PHE A 274 16.45 9.55 -11.22
CA PHE A 274 16.51 8.09 -11.26
C PHE A 274 17.67 7.51 -10.43
N TYR A 275 18.33 8.30 -9.59
CA TYR A 275 19.45 7.82 -8.77
C TYR A 275 19.04 6.69 -7.79
N TYR A 276 17.78 6.64 -7.38
CA TYR A 276 17.23 5.58 -6.54
C TYR A 276 17.34 4.18 -7.15
N GLN A 277 17.44 4.08 -8.48
CA GLN A 277 17.53 2.80 -9.18
C GLN A 277 18.74 1.95 -8.78
N THR A 278 19.77 2.58 -8.20
CA THR A 278 20.92 1.86 -7.65
C THR A 278 20.62 1.12 -6.35
N TYR A 279 19.47 1.43 -5.72
CA TYR A 279 19.05 0.89 -4.41
C TYR A 279 17.83 -0.03 -4.49
N LEU A 280 17.42 -0.45 -5.70
CA LEU A 280 16.22 -1.30 -5.89
C LEU A 280 16.40 -2.77 -5.47
N LYS A 281 17.58 -3.18 -5.03
CA LYS A 281 17.78 -4.54 -4.52
C LYS A 281 17.34 -4.61 -3.06
N PRO A 282 16.26 -5.33 -2.72
CA PRO A 282 15.82 -5.43 -1.33
C PRO A 282 16.87 -6.07 -0.43
N PRO A 283 17.05 -5.61 0.83
CA PRO A 283 17.94 -6.25 1.78
C PRO A 283 17.41 -7.62 2.20
N VAL A 284 18.27 -8.63 2.22
CA VAL A 284 17.91 -10.00 2.64
C VAL A 284 18.27 -10.28 4.09
N ASN A 285 19.07 -9.42 4.69
CA ASN A 285 19.47 -9.49 6.10
C ASN A 285 19.95 -8.13 6.60
N VAL A 286 20.14 -8.00 7.92
CA VAL A 286 20.58 -6.75 8.55
C VAL A 286 21.88 -6.19 7.96
N GLY A 287 22.82 -7.06 7.54
CA GLY A 287 24.11 -6.63 7.00
C GLY A 287 24.01 -5.94 5.63
N ASP A 288 22.96 -6.23 4.88
CA ASP A 288 22.71 -5.67 3.55
C ASP A 288 21.92 -4.35 3.61
N ALA A 289 21.21 -4.09 4.70
CA ALA A 289 20.32 -2.95 4.84
C ALA A 289 21.10 -1.63 4.95
N ILE A 290 20.65 -0.66 4.17
CA ILE A 290 21.18 0.71 4.15
C ILE A 290 20.03 1.73 4.11
N TYR A 291 20.25 2.93 4.63
CA TYR A 291 19.22 3.97 4.66
C TYR A 291 18.51 4.22 3.32
N PRO A 292 19.21 4.21 2.16
CA PRO A 292 18.54 4.37 0.86
C PRO A 292 17.44 3.35 0.56
N ASP A 293 17.44 2.16 1.17
CA ASP A 293 16.39 1.15 0.97
C ASP A 293 15.01 1.68 1.43
N LEU A 294 15.00 2.66 2.34
CA LEU A 294 13.79 3.29 2.87
C LEU A 294 13.38 4.56 2.12
N ALA A 295 14.04 4.90 1.01
CA ALA A 295 13.63 6.04 0.20
C ALA A 295 12.25 5.81 -0.41
N LEU A 296 11.43 6.89 -0.50
CA LEU A 296 10.08 6.83 -1.04
C LEU A 296 10.02 6.14 -2.41
N GLN A 297 10.97 6.47 -3.29
CA GLN A 297 11.04 5.93 -4.64
C GLN A 297 11.33 4.42 -4.65
N VAL A 298 12.23 3.96 -3.76
CA VAL A 298 12.55 2.53 -3.61
C VAL A 298 11.33 1.77 -3.09
N LEU A 299 10.69 2.28 -2.05
CA LEU A 299 9.48 1.69 -1.49
C LEU A 299 8.30 1.67 -2.48
N ALA A 300 8.19 2.71 -3.34
CA ALA A 300 7.19 2.73 -4.41
C ALA A 300 7.40 1.55 -5.38
N GLU A 301 8.60 1.39 -5.92
CA GLU A 301 8.93 0.27 -6.81
C GLU A 301 8.74 -1.10 -6.10
N HIS A 302 9.16 -1.23 -4.84
CA HIS A 302 9.02 -2.47 -4.08
C HIS A 302 7.56 -2.85 -3.84
N SER A 303 6.67 -1.88 -3.71
CA SER A 303 5.23 -2.13 -3.53
C SER A 303 4.48 -2.48 -4.82
N GLY A 304 5.15 -2.44 -5.96
CA GLY A 304 4.55 -2.63 -7.28
C GLY A 304 3.95 -1.35 -7.88
N GLY A 305 4.24 -0.19 -7.27
CA GLY A 305 3.93 1.12 -7.85
C GLY A 305 5.06 1.65 -8.73
N ARG A 306 5.06 2.94 -8.95
CA ARG A 306 6.01 3.60 -9.85
C ARG A 306 6.46 4.96 -9.33
N VAL A 307 7.61 5.39 -9.80
CA VAL A 307 8.07 6.78 -9.65
C VAL A 307 7.68 7.55 -10.91
N LEU A 308 6.83 8.55 -10.78
CA LEU A 308 6.41 9.40 -11.88
C LEU A 308 7.16 10.73 -11.80
N VAL A 309 7.85 11.06 -12.88
CA VAL A 309 8.63 12.29 -13.05
C VAL A 309 8.29 12.84 -14.43
N THR A 310 7.12 13.48 -14.52
CA THR A 310 6.64 13.95 -15.83
C THR A 310 7.09 15.39 -16.13
N GLY A 311 7.37 16.19 -15.10
CA GLY A 311 7.64 17.62 -15.24
C GLY A 311 6.40 18.45 -15.66
N HIS A 312 5.22 17.83 -15.76
CA HIS A 312 3.98 18.47 -16.20
C HIS A 312 3.05 18.86 -15.05
N GLY A 313 3.42 18.50 -13.82
CA GLY A 313 2.72 18.87 -12.60
C GLY A 313 1.88 17.76 -11.98
N VAL A 314 1.32 18.07 -10.81
CA VAL A 314 0.57 17.13 -9.96
C VAL A 314 -0.64 16.54 -10.67
N THR A 315 -1.41 17.36 -11.34
CA THR A 315 -2.66 16.95 -12.03
C THR A 315 -2.39 15.81 -13.02
N GLU A 316 -1.36 15.94 -13.86
CA GLU A 316 -1.03 14.92 -14.85
C GLU A 316 -0.50 13.64 -14.20
N GLU A 317 0.39 13.74 -13.21
CA GLU A 317 0.95 12.59 -12.51
C GLU A 317 -0.12 11.82 -11.71
N VAL A 318 -1.05 12.52 -11.06
CA VAL A 318 -2.20 11.88 -10.39
C VAL A 318 -3.07 11.15 -11.40
N ASN A 319 -3.39 11.80 -12.53
CA ASN A 319 -4.19 11.17 -13.59
C ASN A 319 -3.48 9.95 -14.19
N ASP A 320 -2.15 9.98 -14.35
CA ASP A 320 -1.35 8.86 -14.82
C ASP A 320 -1.40 7.68 -13.84
N ALA A 321 -1.17 7.93 -12.56
CA ALA A 321 -1.25 6.91 -11.53
C ALA A 321 -2.66 6.33 -11.39
N MET A 322 -3.71 7.15 -11.54
CA MET A 322 -5.10 6.70 -11.45
C MET A 322 -5.52 5.79 -12.60
N ARG A 323 -4.83 5.80 -13.75
CA ARG A 323 -5.09 4.80 -14.81
C ARG A 323 -4.86 3.39 -14.32
N ASP A 324 -3.90 3.17 -13.44
CA ASP A 324 -3.55 1.87 -12.86
C ASP A 324 -4.63 1.34 -11.89
N ALA A 325 -5.51 2.23 -11.39
CA ALA A 325 -6.63 1.84 -10.55
C ALA A 325 -7.69 1.01 -11.32
N ASN A 326 -7.77 1.16 -12.63
CA ASN A 326 -8.86 0.62 -13.43
C ASN A 326 -8.64 -0.81 -13.93
N ALA A 327 -7.41 -1.32 -13.86
CA ALA A 327 -7.08 -2.62 -14.44
C ALA A 327 -5.95 -3.33 -13.70
N TYR A 328 -6.31 -4.21 -12.78
CA TYR A 328 -5.34 -5.07 -12.09
C TYR A 328 -5.89 -6.48 -11.89
N TYR A 329 -4.98 -7.39 -11.56
CA TYR A 329 -5.26 -8.77 -11.22
C TYR A 329 -4.81 -9.03 -9.79
N ALA A 330 -5.55 -9.84 -9.04
CA ALA A 330 -5.11 -10.32 -7.74
C ALA A 330 -4.75 -11.80 -7.87
N LEU A 331 -3.50 -12.13 -7.56
CA LEU A 331 -2.96 -13.49 -7.57
C LEU A 331 -2.76 -13.96 -6.14
N SER A 332 -3.31 -15.13 -5.81
CA SER A 332 -3.09 -15.74 -4.50
C SER A 332 -2.29 -17.02 -4.65
N PHE A 333 -1.37 -17.26 -3.74
CA PHE A 333 -0.52 -18.44 -3.68
C PHE A 333 -0.22 -18.82 -2.23
N ASP A 334 0.18 -20.06 -1.99
CA ASP A 334 0.58 -20.51 -0.67
C ASP A 334 2.09 -20.26 -0.48
N ALA A 335 2.42 -19.35 0.44
CA ALA A 335 3.81 -19.06 0.74
C ALA A 335 4.50 -20.27 1.40
N PRO A 336 5.77 -20.55 1.08
CA PRO A 336 6.54 -21.59 1.75
C PRO A 336 6.76 -21.25 3.24
N ALA A 337 7.24 -22.21 4.01
CA ALA A 337 7.66 -21.93 5.39
C ALA A 337 8.96 -21.13 5.41
N ALA A 338 9.05 -20.13 6.29
CA ALA A 338 10.26 -19.35 6.49
C ALA A 338 11.41 -20.22 7.02
N ALA A 339 12.60 -20.04 6.49
CA ALA A 339 13.80 -20.71 6.97
C ALA A 339 14.35 -20.04 8.26
N HIS A 340 14.14 -18.73 8.41
CA HIS A 340 14.54 -17.92 9.56
C HIS A 340 13.57 -16.72 9.74
N PRO A 341 13.63 -16.02 10.88
CA PRO A 341 12.85 -14.79 11.04
C PRO A 341 13.18 -13.77 9.95
N ASN A 342 12.15 -13.08 9.45
CA ASN A 342 12.28 -12.10 8.36
C ASN A 342 12.95 -12.66 7.09
N ASP A 343 12.64 -13.92 6.75
CA ASP A 343 13.14 -14.58 5.55
C ASP A 343 12.61 -13.89 4.29
N TYR A 344 13.50 -13.33 3.47
CA TYR A 344 13.12 -12.61 2.26
C TYR A 344 12.85 -13.56 1.10
N HIS A 345 11.72 -13.37 0.47
CA HIS A 345 11.28 -14.08 -0.72
C HIS A 345 11.11 -13.14 -1.91
N ALA A 346 11.97 -13.31 -2.91
CA ALA A 346 11.88 -12.54 -4.15
C ALA A 346 10.74 -13.07 -5.02
N LEU A 347 9.84 -12.18 -5.44
CA LEU A 347 8.73 -12.51 -6.34
C LEU A 347 9.04 -12.10 -7.78
N GLN A 348 8.66 -12.97 -8.72
CA GLN A 348 8.64 -12.63 -10.13
C GLN A 348 7.34 -13.14 -10.75
N VAL A 349 6.56 -12.22 -11.30
CA VAL A 349 5.38 -12.56 -12.10
C VAL A 349 5.72 -12.37 -13.58
N LYS A 350 5.42 -13.38 -14.37
CA LYS A 350 5.55 -13.37 -15.84
C LYS A 350 4.17 -13.56 -16.46
N VAL A 351 3.95 -12.89 -17.59
CA VAL A 351 2.71 -13.00 -18.37
C VAL A 351 3.05 -13.54 -19.74
N ASP A 352 2.29 -14.53 -20.21
CA ASP A 352 2.46 -15.13 -21.54
C ASP A 352 1.83 -14.24 -22.62
N LYS A 353 2.35 -13.01 -22.71
CA LYS A 353 2.02 -12.05 -23.76
C LYS A 353 3.29 -11.32 -24.20
N PRO A 354 3.50 -11.18 -25.53
CA PRO A 354 4.60 -10.39 -26.03
C PRO A 354 4.58 -8.96 -25.49
N ASP A 355 5.73 -8.46 -25.11
CA ASP A 355 5.94 -7.07 -24.70
C ASP A 355 5.16 -6.63 -23.45
N ALA A 356 4.61 -7.57 -22.67
CA ALA A 356 3.95 -7.26 -21.40
C ALA A 356 4.96 -6.75 -20.38
N ILE A 357 4.60 -5.64 -19.74
CA ILE A 357 5.30 -5.08 -18.58
C ILE A 357 4.42 -5.37 -17.35
N VAL A 358 5.05 -5.87 -16.29
CA VAL A 358 4.35 -6.29 -15.08
C VAL A 358 4.84 -5.44 -13.91
N HIS A 359 3.90 -4.82 -13.19
CA HIS A 359 4.15 -4.12 -11.94
C HIS A 359 3.46 -4.87 -10.81
N THR A 360 4.21 -5.24 -9.79
CA THR A 360 3.73 -5.96 -8.61
C THR A 360 4.78 -5.88 -7.50
N ASN A 361 4.45 -6.33 -6.29
CA ASN A 361 5.42 -6.45 -5.22
C ASN A 361 6.66 -7.24 -5.67
N VAL A 362 7.85 -6.70 -5.44
CA VAL A 362 9.13 -7.35 -5.81
C VAL A 362 9.49 -8.51 -4.89
N GLY A 363 8.89 -8.56 -3.70
CA GLY A 363 9.12 -9.61 -2.72
C GLY A 363 8.31 -9.39 -1.44
N TYR A 364 8.61 -10.21 -0.44
CA TYR A 364 7.97 -10.17 0.87
C TYR A 364 8.88 -10.83 1.91
N TYR A 365 8.64 -10.54 3.18
CA TYR A 365 9.33 -11.17 4.29
C TYR A 365 8.40 -12.11 5.04
N LEU A 366 8.88 -13.30 5.37
CA LEU A 366 8.18 -14.27 6.20
C LEU A 366 8.82 -14.35 7.58
N ASP A 367 7.97 -14.48 8.57
CA ASP A 367 8.43 -14.80 9.92
C ASP A 367 8.27 -16.30 10.19
N THR A 368 9.14 -16.84 11.02
CA THR A 368 8.99 -18.21 11.49
C THR A 368 7.68 -18.33 12.27
N GLN A 369 6.83 -19.30 11.88
CA GLN A 369 5.61 -19.58 12.64
C GLN A 369 5.99 -19.86 14.09
N PRO A 370 5.27 -19.30 15.08
CA PRO A 370 5.46 -19.68 16.46
C PRO A 370 5.29 -21.20 16.55
N THR A 371 6.33 -21.90 16.94
CA THR A 371 6.20 -23.33 17.23
C THR A 371 5.15 -23.45 18.32
N GLU A 372 3.97 -24.00 18.02
CA GLU A 372 3.00 -24.34 19.08
C GLU A 372 3.76 -25.21 20.07
N SER A 373 4.10 -24.65 21.21
CA SER A 373 4.66 -25.41 22.32
C SER A 373 3.58 -26.41 22.73
N VAL A 374 3.73 -27.66 22.29
CA VAL A 374 2.95 -28.77 22.79
C VAL A 374 3.18 -28.79 24.31
N LYS A 375 2.25 -28.21 25.05
CA LYS A 375 2.17 -28.35 26.49
C LYS A 375 2.00 -29.86 26.76
N LYS A 376 3.10 -30.49 27.20
CA LYS A 376 3.03 -31.81 27.82
C LYS A 376 2.36 -31.74 29.19
#